data_2d522de44579f3f1fab83ef099f0af06
#
_entry.id   2d522de44579f3f1fab83ef099f0af06
#
_cell.length_a   1.000
_cell.length_b   1.000
_cell.length_c   1.000
_cell.angle_alpha   90.00
_cell.angle_beta   90.00
_cell.angle_gamma   90.00
#
_symmetry.space_group_name_H-M   'P 1'
#
loop_
_entity.id
_entity.type
_entity.pdbx_description
1 polymer ?
#
loop_
_entity_poly.entity_id
_entity_poly.type
_entity_poly.pdbx_seq_one_letter_code
_entity_poly.pdbx_strand_id
1 'polypeptide(L)'
;KGSGMIQPNMATMLAVLSTDAPLTPAAAHEALLAAVRVSFNKVTVDSDTSTNDTALLLATGAAGGEPIDVDSPAYPAVAAAVRGACVELARMIAADGEGATKLVTVSVMGAATPEDADTVARAIANSPLVKTAVFGHDANWGRVAAAAGKCGVAFDQDARAGLTVPMDEEEMLRRFDGSEVEIAVNLGAGACSARVWTCDLTHDYVTINGDYRT
;
A
#
# COMPACT_ATOMS: atom_id res chain seq x y z
N LYS A 1 3.03 14.13 0.67
CA LYS A 1 2.92 14.52 2.08
C LYS A 1 1.70 13.84 2.72
N GLY A 2 1.86 13.31 3.92
CA GLY A 2 0.82 12.70 4.74
C GLY A 2 1.46 11.77 5.76
N SER A 3 1.05 11.84 7.04
CA SER A 3 1.59 11.01 8.11
C SER A 3 0.49 10.40 9.00
N GLY A 4 -0.66 11.06 9.15
CA GLY A 4 -1.85 10.58 9.87
C GLY A 4 -3.13 10.84 9.08
N MET A 5 -4.23 10.17 9.45
CA MET A 5 -5.48 10.10 8.70
C MET A 5 -5.21 9.61 7.26
N ILE A 6 -4.53 8.47 7.15
CA ILE A 6 -4.02 7.93 5.90
C ILE A 6 -4.63 6.55 5.61
N GLN A 7 -5.71 6.56 4.88
CA GLN A 7 -6.18 5.47 4.04
C GLN A 7 -6.75 6.07 2.76
N PRO A 8 -5.91 6.46 1.80
CA PRO A 8 -6.37 7.15 0.63
C PRO A 8 -7.39 6.33 -0.16
N ASN A 9 -8.58 6.85 -0.25
CA ASN A 9 -9.53 6.60 -1.33
C ASN A 9 -9.79 7.97 -1.97
N MET A 10 -8.66 8.73 -2.13
CA MET A 10 -8.57 10.14 -2.47
C MET A 10 -8.93 11.08 -1.30
N ALA A 11 -8.20 11.01 -0.12
CA ALA A 11 -8.35 11.98 0.98
C ALA A 11 -7.07 12.18 1.86
N THR A 12 -6.67 13.39 2.26
CA THR A 12 -5.51 14.06 2.93
C THR A 12 -4.10 13.56 2.61
N MET A 13 -3.86 13.25 1.37
CA MET A 13 -2.52 13.10 0.87
C MET A 13 -2.28 14.17 -0.19
N LEU A 14 -1.16 14.85 -0.15
CA LEU A 14 -0.74 15.77 -1.20
C LEU A 14 0.46 15.18 -1.95
N ALA A 15 0.25 14.75 -3.18
CA ALA A 15 1.32 14.30 -4.07
C ALA A 15 1.40 15.19 -5.30
N VAL A 16 2.60 15.66 -5.61
CA VAL A 16 2.87 16.43 -6.82
C VAL A 16 3.99 15.74 -7.60
N LEU A 17 3.67 15.35 -8.81
CA LEU A 17 4.62 14.80 -9.77
C LEU A 17 4.82 15.80 -10.90
N SER A 18 6.03 15.91 -11.42
CA SER A 18 6.34 16.72 -12.59
C SER A 18 7.12 15.91 -13.62
N THR A 19 6.84 16.18 -14.89
CA THR A 19 7.56 15.61 -16.02
C THR A 19 7.78 16.68 -17.09
N ASP A 20 8.85 16.57 -17.83
CA ASP A 20 9.13 17.38 -19.02
C ASP A 20 8.53 16.77 -20.31
N ALA A 21 7.96 15.57 -20.23
CA ALA A 21 7.30 14.92 -21.36
C ALA A 21 6.13 15.75 -21.90
N PRO A 22 5.93 15.84 -23.23
CA PRO A 22 4.84 16.58 -23.84
C PRO A 22 3.52 15.79 -23.82
N LEU A 23 3.04 15.40 -22.61
CA LEU A 23 1.78 14.70 -22.46
C LEU A 23 0.59 15.60 -22.80
N THR A 24 -0.40 15.05 -23.52
CA THR A 24 -1.69 15.70 -23.60
C THR A 24 -2.40 15.65 -22.23
N PRO A 25 -3.34 16.57 -21.92
CA PRO A 25 -4.10 16.51 -20.67
C PRO A 25 -4.81 15.16 -20.46
N ALA A 26 -5.34 14.56 -21.52
CA ALA A 26 -5.98 13.24 -21.48
C ALA A 26 -4.97 12.14 -21.10
N ALA A 27 -3.82 12.09 -21.74
CA ALA A 27 -2.77 11.12 -21.44
C ALA A 27 -2.20 11.29 -20.02
N ALA A 28 -2.00 12.53 -19.57
CA ALA A 28 -1.55 12.82 -18.22
C ALA A 28 -2.57 12.33 -17.17
N HIS A 29 -3.86 12.58 -17.40
CA HIS A 29 -4.95 12.13 -16.52
C HIS A 29 -5.02 10.61 -16.43
N GLU A 30 -5.03 9.92 -17.57
CA GLU A 30 -5.10 8.45 -17.61
C GLU A 30 -3.87 7.79 -16.96
N ALA A 31 -2.67 8.32 -17.21
CA ALA A 31 -1.45 7.82 -16.58
C ALA A 31 -1.49 7.99 -15.05
N LEU A 32 -1.93 9.16 -14.56
CA LEU A 32 -2.06 9.42 -13.13
C LEU A 32 -3.15 8.56 -12.50
N LEU A 33 -4.33 8.46 -13.11
CA LEU A 33 -5.45 7.68 -12.60
C LEU A 33 -5.08 6.19 -12.44
N ALA A 34 -4.43 5.62 -13.46
CA ALA A 34 -3.96 4.24 -13.43
C ALA A 34 -2.89 4.03 -12.35
N ALA A 35 -1.98 4.99 -12.18
CA ALA A 35 -0.92 4.94 -11.18
C ALA A 35 -1.48 5.03 -9.75
N VAL A 36 -2.42 5.94 -9.47
CA VAL A 36 -3.06 6.13 -8.15
C VAL A 36 -3.74 4.86 -7.67
N ARG A 37 -4.43 4.13 -8.56
CA ARG A 37 -5.14 2.88 -8.22
C ARG A 37 -4.23 1.79 -7.67
N VAL A 38 -2.97 1.75 -8.08
CA VAL A 38 -2.00 0.71 -7.70
C VAL A 38 -0.92 1.23 -6.74
N SER A 39 -1.01 2.47 -6.30
CA SER A 39 -0.06 3.13 -5.42
C SER A 39 -0.75 3.75 -4.20
N PHE A 40 -1.13 5.02 -4.27
CA PHE A 40 -1.71 5.75 -3.13
C PHE A 40 -2.97 5.07 -2.58
N ASN A 41 -3.86 4.58 -3.45
CA ASN A 41 -5.04 3.81 -3.01
C ASN A 41 -4.68 2.43 -2.40
N LYS A 42 -3.42 2.08 -2.27
CA LYS A 42 -2.93 0.85 -1.63
C LYS A 42 -2.16 1.15 -0.34
N VAL A 43 -2.29 2.35 0.20
CA VAL A 43 -1.69 2.74 1.48
C VAL A 43 -2.76 2.78 2.56
N THR A 44 -2.39 2.40 3.78
CA THR A 44 -3.15 2.69 4.99
C THR A 44 -2.19 2.84 6.17
N VAL A 45 -2.37 3.88 7.00
CA VAL A 45 -1.63 4.06 8.26
C VAL A 45 -2.53 3.74 9.45
N ASP A 46 -3.71 4.32 9.49
CA ASP A 46 -4.63 4.28 10.62
C ASP A 46 -6.08 3.91 10.25
N SER A 47 -6.33 3.51 9.03
CA SER A 47 -7.65 3.18 8.46
C SER A 47 -8.62 4.37 8.30
N ASP A 48 -8.20 5.58 8.68
CA ASP A 48 -9.03 6.77 8.55
C ASP A 48 -8.84 7.44 7.20
N THR A 49 -9.96 7.82 6.58
CA THR A 49 -9.98 8.48 5.28
C THR A 49 -10.24 9.97 5.47
N SER A 50 -9.37 10.81 4.93
CA SER A 50 -9.55 12.26 4.99
C SER A 50 -10.43 12.79 3.84
N THR A 51 -10.73 14.09 3.87
CA THR A 51 -11.61 14.76 2.91
C THR A 51 -10.86 15.48 1.78
N ASN A 52 -9.51 15.54 1.81
CA ASN A 52 -8.74 16.48 0.99
C ASN A 52 -7.54 15.87 0.24
N ASP A 53 -7.58 14.58 -0.14
CA ASP A 53 -6.49 14.00 -0.92
C ASP A 53 -6.39 14.61 -2.31
N THR A 54 -5.15 14.86 -2.72
CA THR A 54 -4.89 15.41 -4.04
C THR A 54 -3.60 14.81 -4.61
N ALA A 55 -3.68 14.25 -5.79
CA ALA A 55 -2.52 13.87 -6.59
C ALA A 55 -2.52 14.71 -7.87
N LEU A 56 -1.41 15.37 -8.14
CA LEU A 56 -1.23 16.23 -9.32
C LEU A 56 -0.08 15.69 -10.18
N LEU A 57 -0.29 15.66 -11.50
CA LEU A 57 0.75 15.42 -12.48
C LEU A 57 0.88 16.67 -13.38
N LEU A 58 2.03 17.30 -13.33
CA LEU A 58 2.37 18.49 -14.13
C LEU A 58 3.28 18.06 -15.29
N ALA A 59 2.79 18.16 -16.52
CA ALA A 59 3.56 17.88 -17.74
C ALA A 59 3.90 19.20 -18.43
N THR A 60 5.17 19.55 -18.49
CA THR A 60 5.62 20.86 -19.01
C THR A 60 5.88 20.87 -20.51
N GLY A 61 6.11 19.69 -21.12
CA GLY A 61 6.50 19.58 -22.53
C GLY A 61 7.92 20.08 -22.84
N ALA A 62 8.74 20.38 -21.82
CA ALA A 62 10.07 20.97 -22.01
C ALA A 62 11.06 20.03 -22.71
N ALA A 63 10.83 18.73 -22.71
CA ALA A 63 11.60 17.76 -23.49
C ALA A 63 11.41 17.94 -25.01
N GLY A 64 10.37 18.66 -25.43
CA GLY A 64 10.03 18.83 -26.83
C GLY A 64 9.50 17.55 -27.49
N GLY A 65 9.38 17.60 -28.81
CA GLY A 65 8.82 16.48 -29.59
C GLY A 65 7.33 16.61 -29.85
N GLU A 66 6.75 15.57 -30.49
CA GLU A 66 5.32 15.52 -30.76
C GLU A 66 4.53 15.25 -29.45
N PRO A 67 3.32 15.79 -29.32
CA PRO A 67 2.45 15.51 -28.18
C PRO A 67 2.22 14.02 -28.00
N ILE A 68 2.36 13.54 -26.76
CA ILE A 68 2.14 12.15 -26.39
C ILE A 68 0.69 12.00 -25.90
N ASP A 69 -0.12 11.29 -26.68
CA ASP A 69 -1.46 10.87 -26.30
C ASP A 69 -1.47 9.40 -25.89
N VAL A 70 -2.61 8.89 -25.41
CA VAL A 70 -2.79 7.51 -24.93
C VAL A 70 -2.45 6.45 -25.98
N ASP A 71 -2.68 6.75 -27.26
CA ASP A 71 -2.39 5.85 -28.40
C ASP A 71 -0.94 6.02 -28.93
N SER A 72 -0.16 6.95 -28.39
CA SER A 72 1.21 7.20 -28.84
C SER A 72 2.14 6.04 -28.43
N PRO A 73 3.08 5.61 -29.29
CA PRO A 73 4.03 4.56 -28.95
C PRO A 73 4.90 4.86 -27.71
N ALA A 74 5.10 6.12 -27.39
CA ALA A 74 5.86 6.56 -26.21
C ALA A 74 5.03 6.49 -24.90
N TYR A 75 3.70 6.50 -24.97
CA TYR A 75 2.82 6.55 -23.80
C TYR A 75 3.08 5.45 -22.75
N PRO A 76 3.22 4.15 -23.12
CA PRO A 76 3.45 3.10 -22.14
C PRO A 76 4.69 3.32 -21.27
N ALA A 77 5.76 3.87 -21.84
CA ALA A 77 6.99 4.16 -21.10
C ALA A 77 6.79 5.29 -20.09
N VAL A 78 6.13 6.38 -20.49
CA VAL A 78 5.83 7.50 -19.60
C VAL A 78 4.84 7.08 -18.50
N ALA A 79 3.78 6.36 -18.84
CA ALA A 79 2.83 5.84 -17.88
C ALA A 79 3.49 4.89 -16.86
N ALA A 80 4.45 4.06 -17.30
CA ALA A 80 5.23 3.20 -16.41
C ALA A 80 6.12 4.02 -15.45
N ALA A 81 6.74 5.10 -15.93
CA ALA A 81 7.54 5.99 -15.09
C ALA A 81 6.68 6.69 -14.04
N VAL A 82 5.52 7.24 -14.42
CA VAL A 82 4.54 7.86 -13.50
C VAL A 82 4.10 6.85 -12.44
N ARG A 83 3.76 5.63 -12.85
CA ARG A 83 3.39 4.55 -11.93
C ARG A 83 4.52 4.22 -10.96
N GLY A 84 5.76 4.10 -11.44
CA GLY A 84 6.93 3.83 -10.60
C GLY A 84 7.12 4.90 -9.53
N ALA A 85 7.07 6.18 -9.92
CA ALA A 85 7.16 7.31 -8.99
C ALA A 85 6.02 7.31 -7.96
N CYS A 86 4.79 7.05 -8.37
CA CYS A 86 3.64 6.97 -7.44
C CYS A 86 3.80 5.81 -6.44
N VAL A 87 4.31 4.66 -6.86
CA VAL A 87 4.55 3.50 -5.97
C VAL A 87 5.61 3.85 -4.93
N GLU A 88 6.72 4.47 -5.34
CA GLU A 88 7.77 4.88 -4.38
C GLU A 88 7.24 5.91 -3.38
N LEU A 89 6.49 6.92 -3.83
CA LEU A 89 5.88 7.91 -2.95
C LEU A 89 4.87 7.27 -1.99
N ALA A 90 4.08 6.31 -2.45
CA ALA A 90 3.12 5.57 -1.61
C ALA A 90 3.83 4.79 -0.50
N ARG A 91 4.94 4.11 -0.82
CA ARG A 91 5.77 3.41 0.16
C ARG A 91 6.38 4.37 1.18
N MET A 92 6.88 5.52 0.72
CA MET A 92 7.43 6.57 1.59
C MET A 92 6.37 7.10 2.57
N ILE A 93 5.13 7.33 2.11
CA ILE A 93 4.01 7.75 2.97
C ILE A 93 3.72 6.71 4.05
N ALA A 94 3.65 5.42 3.68
CA ALA A 94 3.42 4.36 4.66
C ALA A 94 4.58 4.23 5.66
N ALA A 95 5.82 4.40 5.20
CA ALA A 95 7.01 4.34 6.06
C ALA A 95 7.13 5.52 7.02
N ASP A 96 6.58 6.68 6.63
CA ASP A 96 6.60 7.95 7.40
C ASP A 96 5.29 8.16 8.19
N GLY A 97 4.52 7.11 8.43
CA GLY A 97 3.32 7.16 9.26
C GLY A 97 3.64 7.62 10.69
N GLU A 98 2.67 8.26 11.36
CA GLU A 98 2.86 8.79 12.72
C GLU A 98 3.36 7.72 13.68
N GLY A 99 4.56 7.93 14.23
CA GLY A 99 5.21 7.01 15.15
C GLY A 99 5.67 5.68 14.54
N ALA A 100 5.65 5.53 13.20
CA ALA A 100 6.05 4.30 12.53
C ALA A 100 7.54 3.99 12.70
N THR A 101 7.87 2.71 12.88
CA THR A 101 9.25 2.21 12.88
C THR A 101 9.52 1.19 11.79
N LYS A 102 8.47 0.65 11.18
CA LYS A 102 8.53 -0.38 10.13
C LYS A 102 7.57 -0.05 8.98
N LEU A 103 8.07 -0.13 7.75
CA LEU A 103 7.21 -0.26 6.58
C LEU A 103 6.73 -1.71 6.47
N VAL A 104 5.43 -1.91 6.42
CA VAL A 104 4.83 -3.24 6.28
C VAL A 104 4.18 -3.36 4.90
N THR A 105 4.62 -4.35 4.13
CA THR A 105 4.01 -4.73 2.86
C THR A 105 3.14 -5.97 3.08
N VAL A 106 1.84 -5.85 2.84
CA VAL A 106 0.91 -7.00 2.87
C VAL A 106 0.63 -7.41 1.43
N SER A 107 1.09 -8.61 1.06
CA SER A 107 0.91 -9.22 -0.25
C SER A 107 -0.08 -10.38 -0.16
N VAL A 108 -1.23 -10.28 -0.81
CA VAL A 108 -2.23 -11.37 -0.90
C VAL A 108 -2.23 -11.91 -2.32
N MET A 109 -2.15 -13.22 -2.43
CA MET A 109 -2.13 -13.96 -3.69
C MET A 109 -3.19 -15.05 -3.67
N GLY A 110 -3.52 -15.60 -4.83
CA GLY A 110 -4.41 -16.74 -4.94
C GLY A 110 -5.88 -16.42 -4.61
N ALA A 111 -6.32 -15.17 -4.70
CA ALA A 111 -7.70 -14.80 -4.51
C ALA A 111 -8.57 -15.11 -5.75
N ALA A 112 -9.86 -15.28 -5.54
CA ALA A 112 -10.83 -15.52 -6.62
C ALA A 112 -11.00 -14.27 -7.49
N THR A 113 -11.04 -13.09 -6.88
CA THR A 113 -11.16 -11.79 -7.59
C THR A 113 -10.10 -10.80 -7.10
N PRO A 114 -9.78 -9.75 -7.87
CA PRO A 114 -8.90 -8.68 -7.42
C PRO A 114 -9.45 -7.94 -6.17
N GLU A 115 -10.76 -7.80 -6.08
CA GLU A 115 -11.48 -7.17 -4.99
C GLU A 115 -11.35 -7.98 -3.69
N ASP A 116 -11.43 -9.32 -3.78
CA ASP A 116 -11.19 -10.20 -2.63
C ASP A 116 -9.75 -10.08 -2.14
N ALA A 117 -8.79 -10.08 -3.06
CA ALA A 117 -7.38 -9.90 -2.72
C ALA A 117 -7.14 -8.57 -1.97
N ASP A 118 -7.71 -7.46 -2.46
CA ASP A 118 -7.58 -6.14 -1.85
C ASP A 118 -8.26 -6.09 -0.48
N THR A 119 -9.46 -6.67 -0.36
CA THR A 119 -10.22 -6.73 0.88
C THR A 119 -9.44 -7.45 1.97
N VAL A 120 -8.89 -8.62 1.67
CA VAL A 120 -8.07 -9.38 2.63
C VAL A 120 -6.80 -8.63 2.98
N ALA A 121 -6.09 -8.06 1.99
CA ALA A 121 -4.87 -7.30 2.22
C ALA A 121 -5.11 -6.10 3.14
N ARG A 122 -6.19 -5.34 2.92
CA ARG A 122 -6.59 -4.22 3.79
C ARG A 122 -6.99 -4.67 5.18
N ALA A 123 -7.74 -5.78 5.30
CA ALA A 123 -8.13 -6.29 6.61
C ALA A 123 -6.92 -6.64 7.47
N ILE A 124 -5.88 -7.21 6.88
CA ILE A 124 -4.61 -7.51 7.56
C ILE A 124 -3.87 -6.22 7.88
N ALA A 125 -3.70 -5.31 6.90
CA ALA A 125 -2.97 -4.05 7.05
C ALA A 125 -3.60 -3.12 8.09
N ASN A 126 -4.92 -3.12 8.23
CA ASN A 126 -5.68 -2.32 9.19
C ASN A 126 -5.83 -2.97 10.57
N SER A 127 -5.36 -4.21 10.76
CA SER A 127 -5.52 -4.91 12.04
C SER A 127 -4.57 -4.36 13.11
N PRO A 128 -5.06 -3.71 14.18
CA PRO A 128 -4.19 -3.26 15.27
C PRO A 128 -3.39 -4.39 15.89
N LEU A 129 -3.96 -5.60 15.99
CA LEU A 129 -3.27 -6.76 16.52
C LEU A 129 -2.11 -7.23 15.63
N VAL A 130 -2.26 -7.14 14.30
CA VAL A 130 -1.15 -7.44 13.37
C VAL A 130 -0.08 -6.36 13.47
N LYS A 131 -0.47 -5.08 13.43
CA LYS A 131 0.46 -3.95 13.47
C LYS A 131 1.27 -3.92 14.78
N THR A 132 0.64 -4.21 15.92
CA THR A 132 1.34 -4.30 17.22
C THR A 132 2.22 -5.55 17.33
N ALA A 133 1.88 -6.66 16.66
CA ALA A 133 2.76 -7.81 16.57
C ALA A 133 4.04 -7.47 15.80
N VAL A 134 3.92 -6.75 14.67
CA VAL A 134 5.08 -6.26 13.91
C VAL A 134 5.96 -5.36 14.77
N PHE A 135 5.40 -4.41 15.50
CA PHE A 135 6.14 -3.56 16.43
C PHE A 135 6.87 -4.37 17.51
N GLY A 136 6.21 -5.38 18.06
CA GLY A 136 6.76 -6.25 19.10
C GLY A 136 7.70 -7.35 18.57
N HIS A 137 8.03 -7.36 17.28
CA HIS A 137 8.82 -8.38 16.60
C HIS A 137 8.25 -9.81 16.79
N ASP A 138 6.91 -9.92 16.87
CA ASP A 138 6.17 -11.17 17.01
C ASP A 138 5.61 -11.61 15.65
N ALA A 139 6.14 -12.68 15.10
CA ALA A 139 5.65 -13.27 13.85
C ALA A 139 4.32 -14.02 14.06
N ASN A 140 3.30 -13.30 14.54
CA ASN A 140 2.02 -13.85 14.94
C ASN A 140 1.09 -14.16 13.76
N TRP A 141 1.33 -15.29 13.10
CA TRP A 141 0.50 -15.75 11.98
C TRP A 141 -0.99 -15.92 12.38
N GLY A 142 -1.28 -16.24 13.66
CA GLY A 142 -2.65 -16.35 14.15
C GLY A 142 -3.42 -15.04 14.06
N ARG A 143 -2.78 -13.89 14.33
CA ARG A 143 -3.37 -12.56 14.17
C ARG A 143 -3.62 -12.22 12.69
N VAL A 144 -2.71 -12.63 11.81
CA VAL A 144 -2.86 -12.46 10.36
C VAL A 144 -4.03 -13.28 9.86
N ALA A 145 -4.12 -14.57 10.25
CA ALA A 145 -5.23 -15.47 9.89
C ALA A 145 -6.58 -14.95 10.42
N ALA A 146 -6.62 -14.47 11.67
CA ALA A 146 -7.83 -13.89 12.25
C ALA A 146 -8.28 -12.62 11.51
N ALA A 147 -7.34 -11.75 11.10
CA ALA A 147 -7.66 -10.56 10.33
C ALA A 147 -8.20 -10.92 8.94
N ALA A 148 -7.59 -11.89 8.24
CA ALA A 148 -8.07 -12.38 6.97
C ALA A 148 -9.46 -13.05 7.09
N GLY A 149 -9.69 -13.88 8.11
CA GLY A 149 -10.94 -14.63 8.28
C GLY A 149 -12.15 -13.78 8.60
N LYS A 150 -11.98 -12.61 9.22
CA LYS A 150 -13.11 -11.73 9.59
C LYS A 150 -13.58 -10.79 8.48
N CYS A 151 -12.90 -10.70 7.35
CA CYS A 151 -13.19 -9.69 6.32
C CYS A 151 -14.36 -10.04 5.40
N GLY A 152 -15.00 -11.20 5.57
CA GLY A 152 -16.18 -11.62 4.82
C GLY A 152 -15.89 -12.22 3.44
N VAL A 153 -14.61 -12.33 3.04
CA VAL A 153 -14.21 -13.01 1.82
C VAL A 153 -14.22 -14.51 2.04
N ALA A 154 -14.89 -15.25 1.15
CA ALA A 154 -14.92 -16.70 1.21
C ALA A 154 -13.63 -17.28 0.59
N PHE A 155 -12.88 -18.03 1.39
CA PHE A 155 -11.77 -18.87 0.93
C PHE A 155 -11.74 -20.16 1.75
N ASP A 156 -11.20 -21.23 1.18
CA ASP A 156 -11.10 -22.51 1.85
C ASP A 156 -10.05 -22.42 2.98
N GLN A 157 -10.53 -22.46 4.22
CA GLN A 157 -9.66 -22.39 5.41
C GLN A 157 -8.86 -23.69 5.60
N ASP A 158 -9.32 -24.81 5.00
CA ASP A 158 -8.64 -26.11 5.00
C ASP A 158 -7.69 -26.24 3.78
N ALA A 159 -7.90 -25.46 2.72
CA ALA A 159 -6.87 -25.28 1.72
C ALA A 159 -5.66 -24.76 2.49
N ARG A 160 -4.61 -25.57 2.59
CA ARG A 160 -3.36 -25.23 3.24
C ARG A 160 -2.85 -23.91 2.66
N ALA A 161 -3.42 -22.82 3.14
CA ALA A 161 -2.84 -21.52 3.01
C ALA A 161 -1.43 -21.71 3.53
N GLY A 162 -0.51 -21.87 2.61
CA GLY A 162 0.88 -22.11 2.96
C GLY A 162 1.44 -20.82 3.52
N LEU A 163 1.06 -20.50 4.75
CA LEU A 163 1.91 -19.72 5.62
C LEU A 163 3.15 -20.57 5.79
N THR A 164 4.04 -20.51 4.82
CA THR A 164 5.40 -20.99 4.97
C THR A 164 6.09 -19.98 5.86
N VAL A 165 5.73 -20.00 7.13
CA VAL A 165 6.53 -19.35 8.16
C VAL A 165 7.70 -20.29 8.39
N PRO A 166 8.95 -19.89 8.16
CA PRO A 166 10.08 -20.66 8.63
C PRO A 166 9.86 -20.91 10.13
N MET A 167 9.92 -22.16 10.57
CA MET A 167 9.69 -22.55 11.96
C MET A 167 10.90 -22.25 12.87
N ASP A 168 11.94 -21.60 12.34
CA ASP A 168 13.09 -21.17 13.11
C ASP A 168 12.83 -19.79 13.70
N GLU A 169 12.67 -19.76 15.02
CA GLU A 169 12.40 -18.56 15.80
C GLU A 169 13.50 -17.50 15.65
N GLU A 170 14.76 -17.89 15.57
CA GLU A 170 15.88 -16.97 15.35
C GLU A 170 15.87 -16.37 13.95
N GLU A 171 15.49 -17.14 12.93
CA GLU A 171 15.36 -16.61 11.57
C GLU A 171 14.17 -15.65 11.47
N MET A 172 13.07 -15.96 12.15
CA MET A 172 11.90 -15.07 12.21
C MET A 172 12.24 -13.74 12.90
N LEU A 173 12.93 -13.76 14.03
CA LEU A 173 13.38 -12.56 14.73
C LEU A 173 14.26 -11.69 13.83
N ARG A 174 15.21 -12.29 13.11
CA ARG A 174 16.09 -11.57 12.16
C ARG A 174 15.35 -10.85 11.05
N ARG A 175 14.16 -11.32 10.64
CA ARG A 175 13.34 -10.65 9.62
C ARG A 175 12.71 -9.35 10.12
N PHE A 176 12.65 -9.14 11.43
CA PHE A 176 12.20 -7.89 12.03
C PHE A 176 13.35 -6.91 12.33
N ASP A 177 14.61 -7.27 12.11
CA ASP A 177 15.75 -6.36 12.36
C ASP A 177 15.79 -5.19 11.38
N GLY A 178 15.26 -5.37 10.17
CA GLY A 178 15.17 -4.31 9.16
C GLY A 178 14.03 -3.33 9.39
N SER A 179 14.04 -2.25 8.62
CA SER A 179 12.95 -1.25 8.59
C SER A 179 11.75 -1.67 7.72
N GLU A 180 11.84 -2.80 7.01
CA GLU A 180 10.79 -3.31 6.14
C GLU A 180 10.41 -4.74 6.53
N VAL A 181 9.10 -5.02 6.57
CA VAL A 181 8.53 -6.34 6.84
C VAL A 181 7.54 -6.69 5.75
N GLU A 182 7.60 -7.91 5.21
CA GLU A 182 6.61 -8.41 4.26
C GLU A 182 5.76 -9.51 4.90
N ILE A 183 4.43 -9.36 4.80
CA ILE A 183 3.43 -10.37 5.16
C ILE A 183 2.83 -10.89 3.86
N ALA A 184 3.16 -12.13 3.49
CA ALA A 184 2.64 -12.79 2.31
C ALA A 184 1.57 -13.83 2.67
N VAL A 185 0.39 -13.76 2.04
CA VAL A 185 -0.73 -14.67 2.25
C VAL A 185 -1.19 -15.23 0.91
N ASN A 186 -1.35 -16.56 0.83
CA ASN A 186 -1.93 -17.22 -0.33
C ASN A 186 -3.28 -17.84 0.06
N LEU A 187 -4.36 -17.41 -0.61
CA LEU A 187 -5.72 -17.86 -0.32
C LEU A 187 -6.07 -19.19 -1.01
N GLY A 188 -5.31 -19.62 -2.04
CA GLY A 188 -5.57 -20.86 -2.76
C GLY A 188 -6.89 -20.93 -3.54
N ALA A 189 -7.59 -19.79 -3.71
CA ALA A 189 -8.94 -19.72 -4.28
C ALA A 189 -8.96 -19.25 -5.75
N GLY A 190 -7.82 -18.84 -6.31
CA GLY A 190 -7.73 -18.34 -7.68
C GLY A 190 -6.33 -17.85 -8.05
N ALA A 191 -6.26 -16.87 -8.96
CA ALA A 191 -4.99 -16.33 -9.47
C ALA A 191 -4.82 -14.82 -9.24
N CYS A 192 -5.80 -14.17 -8.63
CA CYS A 192 -5.77 -12.74 -8.41
C CYS A 192 -4.90 -12.38 -7.20
N SER A 193 -4.32 -11.17 -7.22
CA SER A 193 -3.44 -10.70 -6.16
C SER A 193 -3.63 -9.20 -5.90
N ALA A 194 -3.30 -8.79 -4.68
CA ALA A 194 -3.22 -7.39 -4.29
C ALA A 194 -2.06 -7.16 -3.34
N ARG A 195 -1.63 -5.89 -3.26
CA ARG A 195 -0.62 -5.44 -2.32
C ARG A 195 -1.08 -4.17 -1.65
N VAL A 196 -0.91 -4.09 -0.34
CA VAL A 196 -1.21 -2.93 0.49
C VAL A 196 0.02 -2.59 1.32
N TRP A 197 0.34 -1.30 1.44
CA TRP A 197 1.40 -0.81 2.30
C TRP A 197 0.81 -0.18 3.56
N THR A 198 1.41 -0.50 4.69
CA THR A 198 1.07 0.06 5.99
C THR A 198 2.34 0.21 6.84
N CYS A 199 2.19 0.59 8.08
CA CYS A 199 3.27 0.62 9.06
C CYS A 199 2.88 -0.19 10.30
N ASP A 200 3.82 -0.39 11.21
CA ASP A 200 3.55 -0.92 12.55
C ASP A 200 2.70 0.07 13.39
N LEU A 201 2.24 -0.36 14.56
CA LEU A 201 1.51 0.45 15.53
C LEU A 201 2.32 0.51 16.82
N THR A 202 2.87 1.67 17.12
CA THR A 202 3.78 1.92 18.22
C THR A 202 3.12 2.70 19.36
N HIS A 203 3.82 2.85 20.49
CA HIS A 203 3.39 3.74 21.56
C HIS A 203 3.39 5.21 21.12
N ASP A 204 4.31 5.58 20.23
CA ASP A 204 4.43 6.96 19.74
C ASP A 204 3.22 7.40 18.93
N TYR A 205 2.56 6.47 18.18
CA TYR A 205 1.29 6.77 17.51
C TYR A 205 0.24 7.27 18.52
N VAL A 206 0.11 6.58 19.66
CA VAL A 206 -0.86 6.97 20.71
C VAL A 206 -0.47 8.29 21.36
N THR A 207 0.82 8.50 21.62
CA THR A 207 1.34 9.73 22.21
C THR A 207 1.08 10.93 21.30
N ILE A 208 1.44 10.84 20.03
CA ILE A 208 1.26 11.90 19.02
C ILE A 208 -0.22 12.28 18.91
N ASN A 209 -1.10 11.29 18.74
CA ASN A 209 -2.52 11.53 18.52
C ASN A 209 -3.25 11.92 19.81
N GLY A 210 -2.79 11.48 20.99
CA GLY A 210 -3.34 11.86 22.29
C GLY A 210 -3.00 13.29 22.68
N ASP A 211 -1.85 13.80 22.27
CA ASP A 211 -1.38 15.16 22.55
C ASP A 211 -1.86 16.19 21.51
N TYR A 212 -2.30 15.71 20.34
CA TYR A 212 -2.78 16.58 19.26
C TYR A 212 -4.14 17.20 19.65
N ARG A 213 -4.14 18.52 19.85
CA ARG A 213 -5.36 19.31 20.12
C ARG A 213 -5.56 20.29 18.98
N THR A 214 -6.64 20.12 18.23
CA THR A 214 -7.13 21.10 17.24
C THR A 214 -7.97 22.18 17.90
#